data_ab3a6f156cd9b3d20afafe30d17e2947
#
_entry.id   ab3a6f156cd9b3d20afafe30d17e2947
#
_cell.length_a   1.000
_cell.length_b   1.000
_cell.length_c   1.000
_cell.angle_alpha   90.00
_cell.angle_beta   90.00
_cell.angle_gamma   90.00
#
_symmetry.space_group_name_H-M   'P 1'
#
loop_
_entity.id
_entity.type
_entity.pdbx_description
1 polymer ?
#
loop_
_entity_poly.entity_id
_entity_poly.type
_entity_poly.pdbx_seq_one_letter_code
_entity_poly.pdbx_strand_id
1 'polypeptide(L)'
;MGEMALTKKVLLYIEDNLDKELTLEDIAEEFQYSKFYVARKFRECTGVTLHKYIQGRRLDEAARKLAETRRPIAQIAFEAGYGSQQAFTQAFRLVYVCTPGEYRQAGVFMPRQGRIQMAAGMRYFGGFRGGCFWAAAGRRMAA
;
A
#
# COMPACT_ATOMS: atom_id res chain seq x y z
N MET A 1 -10.32 -3.84 22.36
CA MET A 1 -9.16 -3.55 22.44
C MET A 1 -8.27 -4.45 21.77
N GLY A 2 -8.30 -5.74 21.93
CA GLY A 2 -7.39 -6.64 21.28
C GLY A 2 -7.38 -6.53 19.78
N GLU A 3 -8.54 -6.37 19.17
CA GLU A 3 -8.63 -6.34 17.71
C GLU A 3 -7.95 -5.12 17.13
N MET A 4 -8.19 -3.97 17.73
CA MET A 4 -7.54 -2.75 17.26
C MET A 4 -6.05 -2.81 17.51
N ALA A 5 -5.66 -3.36 18.66
CA ALA A 5 -4.24 -3.47 18.96
C ALA A 5 -3.53 -4.39 17.97
N LEU A 6 -4.16 -5.50 17.61
CA LEU A 6 -3.57 -6.41 16.64
C LEU A 6 -3.43 -5.73 15.28
N THR A 7 -4.49 -5.07 14.82
CA THR A 7 -4.46 -4.41 13.53
C THR A 7 -3.36 -3.36 13.48
N LYS A 8 -3.21 -2.59 14.55
CA LYS A 8 -2.15 -1.59 14.60
C LYS A 8 -0.77 -2.23 14.48
N LYS A 9 -0.55 -3.33 15.18
CA LYS A 9 0.71 -4.03 15.12
C LYS A 9 0.97 -4.58 13.71
N VAL A 10 -0.07 -5.12 13.09
CA VAL A 10 0.06 -5.64 11.73
C VAL A 10 0.42 -4.52 10.76
N LEU A 11 -0.23 -3.38 10.90
CA LEU A 11 0.09 -2.23 10.03
C LEU A 11 1.54 -1.80 10.17
N LEU A 12 2.04 -1.74 11.39
CA LEU A 12 3.43 -1.37 11.60
C LEU A 12 4.38 -2.42 11.03
N TYR A 13 4.03 -3.68 11.22
CA TYR A 13 4.85 -4.77 10.72
C TYR A 13 4.92 -4.73 9.19
N ILE A 14 3.81 -4.42 8.55
CA ILE A 14 3.79 -4.30 7.09
C ILE A 14 4.74 -3.21 6.63
N GLU A 15 4.67 -2.04 7.27
CA GLU A 15 5.53 -0.93 6.86
C GLU A 15 7.00 -1.26 7.01
N ASP A 16 7.34 -2.00 8.06
CA ASP A 16 8.74 -2.36 8.31
C ASP A 16 9.25 -3.42 7.33
N ASN A 17 8.35 -4.12 6.65
CA ASN A 17 8.73 -5.23 5.81
C ASN A 17 8.25 -5.12 4.37
N LEU A 18 7.94 -3.91 3.92
CA LEU A 18 7.43 -3.73 2.55
C LEU A 18 8.44 -4.16 1.49
N ASP A 19 9.73 -4.07 1.80
CA ASP A 19 10.77 -4.42 0.86
C ASP A 19 11.11 -5.91 0.87
N LYS A 20 10.38 -6.70 1.64
CA LYS A 20 10.61 -8.14 1.73
C LYS A 20 9.38 -8.88 1.28
N GLU A 21 9.56 -10.17 1.05
CA GLU A 21 8.41 -11.01 0.79
C GLU A 21 7.54 -11.04 2.03
N LEU A 22 6.26 -10.84 1.85
CA LEU A 22 5.37 -10.70 2.99
C LEU A 22 4.04 -11.33 2.64
N THR A 23 3.74 -12.44 3.29
CA THR A 23 2.49 -13.16 3.05
C THR A 23 1.61 -13.09 4.28
N LEU A 24 0.34 -13.41 4.08
CA LEU A 24 -0.58 -13.50 5.20
C LEU A 24 -0.11 -14.53 6.22
N GLU A 25 0.45 -15.64 5.72
CA GLU A 25 0.98 -16.67 6.60
C GLU A 25 2.11 -16.14 7.47
N ASP A 26 3.00 -15.37 6.88
CA ASP A 26 4.11 -14.78 7.64
C ASP A 26 3.61 -13.88 8.75
N ILE A 27 2.63 -13.06 8.45
CA ILE A 27 2.08 -12.15 9.44
C ILE A 27 1.37 -12.89 10.55
N ALA A 28 0.58 -13.89 10.17
CA ALA A 28 -0.13 -14.68 11.16
C ALA A 28 0.84 -15.39 12.10
N GLU A 29 1.91 -15.92 11.54
CA GLU A 29 2.92 -16.60 12.34
C GLU A 29 3.61 -15.63 13.28
N GLU A 30 3.93 -14.45 12.79
CA GLU A 30 4.61 -13.46 13.61
C GLU A 30 3.81 -13.10 14.85
N PHE A 31 2.50 -12.98 14.70
CA PHE A 31 1.66 -12.58 15.82
C PHE A 31 0.92 -13.74 16.48
N GLN A 32 1.18 -14.95 16.01
CA GLN A 32 0.67 -16.17 16.63
C GLN A 32 -0.86 -16.25 16.60
N TYR A 33 -1.43 -15.88 15.46
CA TYR A 33 -2.86 -16.04 15.20
C TYR A 33 -3.03 -16.85 13.94
N SER A 34 -4.23 -17.39 13.72
CA SER A 34 -4.50 -18.05 12.46
C SER A 34 -4.61 -16.99 11.36
N LYS A 35 -4.26 -17.40 10.14
CA LYS A 35 -4.31 -16.45 9.02
C LYS A 35 -5.74 -15.97 8.78
N PHE A 36 -6.72 -16.83 9.03
CA PHE A 36 -8.11 -16.42 8.82
C PHE A 36 -8.53 -15.36 9.83
N TYR A 37 -8.06 -15.47 11.05
CA TYR A 37 -8.37 -14.49 12.07
C TYR A 37 -7.73 -13.14 11.72
N VAL A 38 -6.46 -13.16 11.33
CA VAL A 38 -5.75 -11.93 10.97
C VAL A 38 -6.42 -11.25 9.80
N ALA A 39 -6.74 -12.02 8.75
CA ALA A 39 -7.35 -11.45 7.56
C ALA A 39 -8.70 -10.82 7.88
N ARG A 40 -9.51 -11.53 8.67
CA ARG A 40 -10.84 -11.03 9.02
C ARG A 40 -10.75 -9.77 9.86
N LYS A 41 -9.91 -9.78 10.88
CA LYS A 41 -9.81 -8.61 11.76
C LYS A 41 -9.23 -7.41 11.04
N PHE A 42 -8.25 -7.64 10.20
CA PHE A 42 -7.68 -6.56 9.43
C PHE A 42 -8.75 -5.89 8.56
N ARG A 43 -9.53 -6.72 7.86
CA ARG A 43 -10.55 -6.17 6.99
C ARG A 43 -11.66 -5.48 7.79
N GLU A 44 -12.04 -6.04 8.93
CA GLU A 44 -13.07 -5.42 9.76
C GLU A 44 -12.62 -4.07 10.27
N CYS A 45 -11.34 -3.94 10.62
CA CYS A 45 -10.85 -2.71 11.20
C CYS A 45 -10.48 -1.66 10.16
N THR A 46 -10.04 -2.06 8.99
CA THR A 46 -9.53 -1.11 8.00
C THR A 46 -10.42 -0.94 6.79
N GLY A 47 -11.27 -1.91 6.52
CA GLY A 47 -12.12 -1.83 5.34
C GLY A 47 -11.50 -2.36 4.07
N VAL A 48 -10.23 -2.74 4.10
CA VAL A 48 -9.57 -3.30 2.92
C VAL A 48 -8.95 -4.64 3.27
N THR A 49 -8.74 -5.46 2.26
CA THR A 49 -8.08 -6.74 2.52
C THR A 49 -6.59 -6.50 2.75
N LEU A 50 -6.00 -7.39 3.51
CA LEU A 50 -4.58 -7.32 3.81
C LEU A 50 -3.75 -7.33 2.54
N HIS A 51 -4.09 -8.24 1.62
CA HIS A 51 -3.34 -8.36 0.37
C HIS A 51 -3.40 -7.07 -0.45
N LYS A 52 -4.57 -6.50 -0.57
CA LYS A 52 -4.71 -5.27 -1.34
C LYS A 52 -3.98 -4.11 -0.69
N TYR A 53 -4.00 -4.06 0.62
CA TYR A 53 -3.30 -3.00 1.32
C TYR A 53 -1.79 -3.10 1.09
N ILE A 54 -1.23 -4.30 1.23
CA ILE A 54 0.21 -4.48 1.02
C ILE A 54 0.57 -4.12 -0.42
N GLN A 55 -0.22 -4.59 -1.37
CA GLN A 55 0.04 -4.30 -2.77
C GLN A 55 -0.01 -2.81 -3.05
N GLY A 56 -1.01 -2.13 -2.51
CA GLY A 56 -1.14 -0.69 -2.70
C GLY A 56 0.01 0.08 -2.09
N ARG A 57 0.45 -0.34 -0.91
CA ARG A 57 1.58 0.32 -0.27
C ARG A 57 2.86 0.12 -1.07
N ARG A 58 3.06 -1.06 -1.62
CA ARG A 58 4.24 -1.32 -2.44
C ARG A 58 4.24 -0.45 -3.69
N LEU A 59 3.07 -0.27 -4.30
CA LEU A 59 2.97 0.62 -5.45
C LEU A 59 3.22 2.07 -5.06
N ASP A 60 2.75 2.47 -3.87
CA ASP A 60 3.03 3.81 -3.39
C ASP A 60 4.52 4.04 -3.20
N GLU A 61 5.22 3.07 -2.62
CA GLU A 61 6.66 3.21 -2.45
C GLU A 61 7.38 3.25 -3.79
N ALA A 62 6.90 2.46 -4.75
CA ALA A 62 7.46 2.52 -6.09
C ALA A 62 7.24 3.89 -6.70
N ALA A 63 6.05 4.46 -6.51
CA ALA A 63 5.76 5.79 -7.03
C ALA A 63 6.68 6.84 -6.41
N ARG A 64 6.92 6.72 -5.11
CA ARG A 64 7.84 7.64 -4.45
C ARG A 64 9.24 7.55 -5.06
N LYS A 65 9.71 6.33 -5.28
CA LYS A 65 11.03 6.14 -5.89
C LYS A 65 11.08 6.69 -7.31
N LEU A 66 9.99 6.53 -8.07
CA LEU A 66 9.93 7.09 -9.41
C LEU A 66 10.05 8.61 -9.39
N ALA A 67 9.34 9.25 -8.47
CA ALA A 67 9.32 10.70 -8.41
C ALA A 67 10.57 11.30 -7.79
N GLU A 68 11.17 10.59 -6.85
CA GLU A 68 12.24 11.18 -6.05
C GLU A 68 13.62 10.64 -6.32
N THR A 69 13.74 9.58 -7.11
CA THR A 69 15.06 9.00 -7.41
C THR A 69 15.20 8.80 -8.90
N ARG A 70 16.41 8.44 -9.30
CA ARG A 70 16.70 8.12 -10.70
C ARG A 70 16.93 6.64 -10.92
N ARG A 71 16.51 5.80 -9.99
CA ARG A 71 16.67 4.37 -10.14
C ARG A 71 15.98 3.87 -11.39
N PRO A 72 16.54 2.88 -12.06
CA PRO A 72 15.89 2.31 -13.25
C PRO A 72 14.51 1.77 -12.89
N ILE A 73 13.57 1.97 -13.80
CA ILE A 73 12.20 1.51 -13.57
C ILE A 73 12.17 -0.01 -13.35
N ALA A 74 13.02 -0.75 -14.08
CA ALA A 74 13.07 -2.19 -13.91
C ALA A 74 13.47 -2.57 -12.48
N GLN A 75 14.40 -1.83 -11.90
CA GLN A 75 14.82 -2.11 -10.53
C GLN A 75 13.70 -1.80 -9.55
N ILE A 76 13.02 -0.68 -9.77
CA ILE A 76 11.90 -0.32 -8.90
C ILE A 76 10.80 -1.37 -8.99
N ALA A 77 10.53 -1.87 -10.19
CA ALA A 77 9.53 -2.92 -10.38
C ALA A 77 9.91 -4.17 -9.60
N PHE A 78 11.16 -4.55 -9.66
CA PHE A 78 11.62 -5.73 -8.96
C PHE A 78 11.51 -5.54 -7.44
N GLU A 79 11.93 -4.38 -6.94
CA GLU A 79 11.84 -4.11 -5.53
C GLU A 79 10.40 -4.07 -5.03
N ALA A 80 9.47 -3.73 -5.91
CA ALA A 80 8.06 -3.72 -5.56
C ALA A 80 7.43 -5.11 -5.59
N GLY A 81 8.23 -6.13 -5.94
CA GLY A 81 7.75 -7.50 -5.91
C GLY A 81 7.19 -8.03 -7.20
N TYR A 82 7.42 -7.35 -8.30
CA TYR A 82 6.90 -7.80 -9.59
C TYR A 82 7.96 -8.60 -10.35
N GLY A 83 7.49 -9.61 -11.05
CA GLY A 83 8.40 -10.49 -11.79
C GLY A 83 8.96 -9.88 -13.05
N SER A 84 8.37 -8.80 -13.53
CA SER A 84 8.85 -8.12 -14.74
C SER A 84 8.43 -6.67 -14.70
N GLN A 85 9.14 -5.86 -15.49
CA GLN A 85 8.77 -4.47 -15.61
C GLN A 85 7.39 -4.31 -16.24
N GLN A 86 7.06 -5.21 -17.16
CA GLN A 86 5.78 -5.17 -17.84
C GLN A 86 4.63 -5.39 -16.85
N ALA A 87 4.77 -6.39 -15.99
CA ALA A 87 3.74 -6.65 -14.96
C ALA A 87 3.59 -5.46 -14.03
N PHE A 88 4.71 -4.87 -13.64
CA PHE A 88 4.68 -3.68 -12.81
C PHE A 88 3.96 -2.53 -13.50
N THR A 89 4.29 -2.29 -14.77
CA THR A 89 3.68 -1.20 -15.52
C THR A 89 2.17 -1.37 -15.59
N GLN A 90 1.70 -2.59 -15.83
CA GLN A 90 0.26 -2.83 -15.90
C GLN A 90 -0.41 -2.56 -14.56
N ALA A 91 0.17 -3.05 -13.47
CA ALA A 91 -0.39 -2.83 -12.15
C ALA A 91 -0.36 -1.35 -11.79
N PHE A 92 0.73 -0.69 -12.11
CA PHE A 92 0.88 0.73 -11.80
C PHE A 92 -0.16 1.56 -12.53
N ARG A 93 -0.38 1.27 -13.81
CA ARG A 93 -1.36 2.02 -14.59
C ARG A 93 -2.77 1.86 -14.06
N LEU A 94 -3.10 0.69 -13.54
CA LEU A 94 -4.43 0.49 -13.00
C LEU A 94 -4.69 1.37 -11.77
N VAL A 95 -3.66 1.67 -11.01
CA VAL A 95 -3.82 2.44 -9.79
C VAL A 95 -3.51 3.91 -10.00
N TYR A 96 -2.44 4.21 -10.71
CA TYR A 96 -2.00 5.59 -10.89
C TYR A 96 -2.45 6.22 -12.20
N VAL A 97 -3.05 5.44 -13.09
CA VAL A 97 -3.67 5.93 -14.32
C VAL A 97 -2.66 6.51 -15.30
N CYS A 98 -1.40 6.25 -15.11
CA CYS A 98 -0.35 6.65 -16.04
C CYS A 98 0.78 5.64 -15.94
N THR A 99 1.70 5.69 -16.90
CA THR A 99 2.83 4.77 -16.87
C THR A 99 3.84 5.23 -15.83
N PRO A 100 4.69 4.30 -15.37
CA PRO A 100 5.77 4.71 -14.46
C PRO A 100 6.65 5.81 -15.03
N GLY A 101 6.93 5.74 -16.34
CA GLY A 101 7.74 6.78 -16.97
C GLY A 101 7.08 8.14 -16.94
N GLU A 102 5.78 8.17 -17.21
CA GLU A 102 5.02 9.40 -17.17
C GLU A 102 4.98 9.97 -15.76
N TYR A 103 4.82 9.07 -14.79
CA TYR A 103 4.79 9.50 -13.40
C TYR A 103 6.13 10.12 -12.99
N ARG A 104 7.23 9.51 -13.43
CA ARG A 104 8.55 10.05 -13.16
C ARG A 104 8.73 11.43 -13.76
N GLN A 105 8.25 11.62 -14.98
CA GLN A 105 8.38 12.92 -15.63
C GLN A 105 7.62 14.00 -14.88
N ALA A 106 6.48 13.67 -14.34
CA ALA A 106 5.70 14.64 -13.57
C ALA A 106 6.41 15.05 -12.29
N GLY A 107 7.17 14.12 -11.69
CA GLY A 107 8.02 14.42 -10.57
C GLY A 107 7.33 14.77 -9.27
N VAL A 108 6.05 14.45 -9.14
CA VAL A 108 5.29 14.77 -7.94
C VAL A 108 4.74 13.46 -7.35
N PHE A 109 5.06 13.20 -6.10
CA PHE A 109 4.60 12.00 -5.44
C PHE A 109 3.29 12.25 -4.72
N MET A 110 2.28 11.44 -5.05
CA MET A 110 1.00 11.47 -4.36
C MET A 110 0.53 10.02 -4.19
N PRO A 111 0.59 9.50 -2.98
CA PRO A 111 0.22 8.10 -2.78
C PRO A 111 -1.26 7.86 -3.05
N ARG A 112 -1.57 6.72 -3.63
CA ARG A 112 -2.95 6.35 -3.89
C ARG A 112 -3.55 5.53 -2.78
N GLN A 113 -2.77 4.62 -2.19
CA GLN A 113 -3.25 3.84 -1.06
C GLN A 113 -3.09 4.59 0.25
N GLY A 114 -1.91 5.16 0.46
CA GLY A 114 -1.61 5.83 1.70
C GLY A 114 -1.43 4.86 2.85
N ARG A 115 -0.74 5.30 3.89
CA ARG A 115 -0.59 4.52 5.10
C ARG A 115 -1.84 4.64 5.94
N ILE A 116 -2.34 3.51 6.39
CA ILE A 116 -3.42 3.53 7.36
C ILE A 116 -2.81 3.66 8.75
N GLN A 117 -3.30 4.60 9.52
CA GLN A 117 -2.85 4.81 10.88
C GLN A 117 -4.05 4.71 11.80
N MET A 118 -3.85 3.99 12.90
CA MET A 118 -4.93 3.80 13.85
C MET A 118 -4.64 4.64 15.08
N ALA A 119 -5.49 5.59 15.33
CA ALA A 119 -5.39 6.38 16.56
C ALA A 119 -6.24 5.72 17.62
N ALA A 120 -5.93 6.05 18.86
CA ALA A 120 -6.68 5.47 19.97
C ALA A 120 -8.15 5.80 19.82
N GLY A 121 -8.97 4.78 19.87
CA GLY A 121 -10.40 4.97 19.84
C GLY A 121 -10.97 5.37 18.50
N MET A 122 -10.19 5.32 17.43
CA MET A 122 -10.65 5.77 16.17
C MET A 122 -10.24 4.87 15.07
N ARG A 123 -11.13 4.62 14.12
CA ARG A 123 -10.79 3.87 12.97
C ARG A 123 -10.45 4.80 11.88
N TYR A 124 -9.39 4.58 11.23
CA TYR A 124 -9.00 5.39 10.10
C TYR A 124 -9.36 4.67 8.84
N PHE A 125 -10.01 5.35 7.94
CA PHE A 125 -10.37 4.72 6.77
C PHE A 125 -9.51 5.13 5.66
N GLY A 126 -8.42 5.12 5.74
CA GLY A 126 -7.58 5.53 4.81
C GLY A 126 -7.82 5.36 3.50
N GLY A 127 -7.76 5.02 3.04
CA GLY A 127 -7.77 4.91 1.79
C GLY A 127 -8.59 5.47 1.10
N PHE A 128 -8.92 5.78 0.94
CA PHE A 128 -9.56 6.23 0.24
C PHE A 128 -9.54 5.93 -0.86
N ARG A 129 -9.44 5.09 -1.09
CA ARG A 129 -9.45 4.70 -2.16
C ARG A 129 -10.08 5.36 -2.91
N GLY A 130 -9.94 5.62 -3.12
CA GLY A 130 -10.31 6.25 -3.78
C GLY A 130 -10.44 7.02 -3.81
N GLY A 131 -10.37 7.32 -3.93
CA GLY A 131 -10.39 8.13 -4.02
C GLY A 131 -10.78 8.75 -3.63
N CYS A 132 -11.16 8.87 -3.47
CA CYS A 132 -11.54 9.51 -3.18
C CYS A 132 -11.26 10.20 -2.52
N PHE A 133 -11.19 10.38 -2.11
CA PHE A 133 -10.92 11.01 -1.45
C PHE A 133 -10.12 11.69 -1.87
N TRP A 134 -9.65 11.66 -2.39
CA TRP A 134 -8.85 12.28 -2.78
C TRP A 134 -8.85 12.84 -3.45
N ALA A 135 -9.43 12.70 -3.68
CA ALA A 135 -9.51 13.19 -4.24
C ALA A 135 -9.59 13.93 -3.82
N ALA A 136 -9.98 13.97 -3.16
CA ALA A 136 -10.06 14.62 -2.69
C ALA A 136 -9.20 15.02 -2.57
N ALA A 137 -8.81 14.91 -2.36
CA ALA A 137 -8.02 15.23 -2.30
C ALA A 137 -7.57 15.40 -3.18
N GLY A 138 -7.75 15.12 -3.62
CA GLY A 138 -7.41 15.25 -4.34
C GLY A 138 -7.70 15.61 -5.07
N ARG A 139 -8.14 16.05 -5.44
CA ARG A 139 -8.39 16.21 -5.97
C ARG A 139 -8.41 16.89 -6.08
N ARG A 140 -8.41 17.22 -5.91
CA ARG A 140 -8.22 17.61 -5.85
C ARG A 140 -7.68 17.69 -6.28
N MET A 141 -7.60 17.50 -6.38
CA MET A 141 -7.04 17.32 -6.60
C MET A 141 -6.72 17.09 -7.28
N ALA A 142 -6.93 17.20 -7.67
CA ALA A 142 -6.68 16.85 -8.11
C ALA A 142 -6.47 16.70 -8.57
N ALA A 143 -6.55 17.01 -8.72
CA ALA A 143 -6.42 16.82 -8.84
C ALA A 143 -6.21 16.68 -9.06
#